data_75beb5dfacd459848cfe52a5c57e80a2
#
_entry.id   75beb5dfacd459848cfe52a5c57e80a2
#
_cell.length_a   1.000
_cell.length_b   1.000
_cell.length_c   1.000
_cell.angle_alpha   90.00
_cell.angle_beta   90.00
_cell.angle_gamma   90.00
#
_symmetry.space_group_name_H-M   'P 1'
#
loop_
_entity.id
_entity.type
_entity.pdbx_description
1 polymer ?
#
loop_
_entity_poly.entity_id
_entity_poly.type
_entity_poly.pdbx_seq_one_letter_code
_entity_poly.pdbx_strand_id
1 'polypeptide(L)'
;MIFTLEALYTLHIFNDYSDDLAFLPLPTAIEGNENRKDNLLWVIEKGFEDLKEMGLIVDNRPTEECVQYGAYLKEYHEANYHCQIDHLLSYAPGVDEFKRMAAIIMEVGDNQFQLDRAGSAVFLAFLMEMHPVLQEVDDTIKDYIHSQWEEEAFMRLIVHHGNEEALRIRINEFSKDTQDIIYLTSDHHLYEYDVSKQMRRSIDSE
;
A
#
# COMPACT_ATOMS: atom_id res chain seq x y z
N MET A 1 4.90 8.33 -13.00
CA MET A 1 3.73 8.54 -13.91
C MET A 1 2.46 8.24 -13.12
N ILE A 2 1.35 8.93 -13.43
CA ILE A 2 0.08 8.75 -12.70
C ILE A 2 -0.85 7.91 -13.57
N PHE A 3 -1.40 6.84 -12.99
CA PHE A 3 -2.29 5.86 -13.61
C PHE A 3 -3.68 5.94 -13.00
N THR A 4 -4.70 5.55 -13.76
CA THR A 4 -5.99 5.16 -13.21
C THR A 4 -5.90 3.72 -12.66
N LEU A 5 -6.80 3.34 -11.79
CA LEU A 5 -6.88 1.97 -11.27
C LEU A 5 -7.10 0.96 -12.41
N GLU A 6 -7.93 1.32 -13.38
CA GLU A 6 -8.20 0.52 -14.57
C GLU A 6 -6.94 0.30 -15.41
N ALA A 7 -6.10 1.34 -15.58
CA ALA A 7 -4.83 1.24 -16.29
C ALA A 7 -3.84 0.31 -15.56
N LEU A 8 -3.75 0.39 -14.22
CA LEU A 8 -2.92 -0.52 -13.43
C LEU A 8 -3.38 -1.97 -13.56
N TYR A 9 -4.68 -2.24 -13.43
CA TYR A 9 -5.20 -3.60 -13.61
C TYR A 9 -5.08 -4.11 -15.04
N THR A 10 -5.14 -3.24 -16.05
CA THR A 10 -4.87 -3.62 -17.44
C THR A 10 -3.41 -4.02 -17.64
N LEU A 11 -2.45 -3.28 -17.06
CA LEU A 11 -1.03 -3.69 -17.04
C LEU A 11 -0.82 -5.01 -16.31
N HIS A 12 -1.53 -5.24 -15.19
CA HIS A 12 -1.50 -6.47 -14.42
C HIS A 12 -1.97 -7.67 -15.25
N ILE A 13 -3.08 -7.51 -15.96
CA ILE A 13 -3.61 -8.54 -16.87
C ILE A 13 -2.67 -8.79 -18.05
N PHE A 14 -2.00 -7.77 -18.58
CA PHE A 14 -0.99 -7.93 -19.63
C PHE A 14 0.25 -8.70 -19.17
N ASN A 15 0.48 -8.80 -17.86
CA ASN A 15 1.49 -9.67 -17.25
C ASN A 15 0.96 -11.09 -16.96
N ASP A 16 -0.20 -11.48 -17.52
CA ASP A 16 -0.87 -12.78 -17.34
C ASP A 16 -1.38 -13.06 -15.92
N TYR A 17 -1.63 -12.03 -15.11
CA TYR A 17 -2.23 -12.15 -13.79
C TYR A 17 -3.73 -11.83 -13.83
N SER A 18 -4.50 -12.47 -12.97
CA SER A 18 -5.96 -12.31 -12.86
C SER A 18 -6.48 -12.18 -11.43
N ASP A 19 -5.58 -12.17 -10.48
CA ASP A 19 -5.83 -11.99 -9.06
C ASP A 19 -5.69 -10.51 -8.64
N ASP A 20 -5.99 -10.24 -7.38
CA ASP A 20 -6.02 -8.89 -6.86
C ASP A 20 -4.61 -8.37 -6.57
N LEU A 21 -4.38 -7.09 -6.82
CA LEU A 21 -3.17 -6.40 -6.35
C LEU A 21 -3.30 -6.12 -4.84
N ALA A 22 -2.29 -6.53 -4.09
CA ALA A 22 -2.29 -6.37 -2.64
C ALA A 22 -2.51 -4.90 -2.24
N PHE A 23 -3.44 -4.67 -1.31
CA PHE A 23 -3.84 -3.36 -0.79
C PHE A 23 -4.43 -2.36 -1.79
N LEU A 24 -4.63 -2.73 -3.05
CA LEU A 24 -5.35 -1.89 -4.00
C LEU A 24 -6.82 -2.30 -4.08
N PRO A 25 -7.74 -1.34 -4.22
CA PRO A 25 -9.14 -1.66 -4.45
C PRO A 25 -9.32 -2.34 -5.81
N LEU A 26 -10.39 -3.11 -5.95
CA LEU A 26 -10.78 -3.62 -7.26
C LEU A 26 -11.52 -2.52 -8.05
N PRO A 27 -11.18 -2.31 -9.33
CA PRO A 27 -11.96 -1.40 -10.15
C PRO A 27 -13.37 -1.96 -10.36
N THR A 28 -14.36 -1.13 -10.10
CA THR A 28 -15.78 -1.49 -10.24
C THR A 28 -16.40 -0.72 -11.39
N ALA A 29 -16.83 -1.43 -12.43
CA ALA A 29 -17.40 -0.83 -13.64
C ALA A 29 -18.73 -0.12 -13.41
N ILE A 30 -19.62 -0.70 -12.61
CA ILE A 30 -21.00 -0.20 -12.39
C ILE A 30 -21.46 -0.69 -11.01
N GLU A 31 -22.00 0.20 -10.19
CA GLU A 31 -22.69 -0.19 -8.96
C GLU A 31 -23.82 -1.19 -9.28
N GLY A 32 -23.78 -2.36 -8.65
CA GLY A 32 -24.80 -3.40 -8.79
C GLY A 32 -24.60 -4.39 -9.93
N ASN A 33 -23.51 -4.35 -10.69
CA ASN A 33 -23.20 -5.38 -11.68
C ASN A 33 -22.37 -6.50 -11.03
N GLU A 34 -23.02 -7.63 -10.72
CA GLU A 34 -22.39 -8.81 -10.12
C GLU A 34 -21.62 -9.68 -11.14
N ASN A 35 -21.63 -9.33 -12.42
CA ASN A 35 -20.99 -10.13 -13.45
C ASN A 35 -19.49 -9.79 -13.56
N ARG A 36 -18.67 -10.61 -12.89
CA ARG A 36 -17.20 -10.46 -12.88
C ARG A 36 -16.58 -10.38 -14.28
N LYS A 37 -17.12 -11.11 -15.25
CA LYS A 37 -16.59 -11.13 -16.62
C LYS A 37 -16.83 -9.81 -17.35
N ASP A 38 -18.01 -9.24 -17.22
CA ASP A 38 -18.36 -7.96 -17.87
C ASP A 38 -17.59 -6.81 -17.22
N ASN A 39 -17.40 -6.86 -15.89
CA ASN A 39 -16.54 -5.93 -15.17
C ASN A 39 -15.08 -6.00 -15.65
N LEU A 40 -14.54 -7.20 -15.83
CA LEU A 40 -13.16 -7.38 -16.30
C LEU A 40 -12.98 -6.86 -17.73
N LEU A 41 -13.92 -7.11 -18.63
CA LEU A 41 -13.86 -6.58 -20.00
C LEU A 41 -13.89 -5.06 -20.01
N TRP A 42 -14.77 -4.46 -19.22
CA TRP A 42 -14.83 -3.00 -19.09
C TRP A 42 -13.53 -2.41 -18.53
N VAL A 43 -12.95 -3.03 -17.50
CA VAL A 43 -11.67 -2.59 -16.92
C VAL A 43 -10.56 -2.60 -17.96
N ILE A 44 -10.46 -3.69 -18.76
CA ILE A 44 -9.46 -3.81 -19.82
C ILE A 44 -9.69 -2.75 -20.90
N GLU A 45 -10.92 -2.57 -21.35
CA GLU A 45 -11.24 -1.57 -22.39
C GLU A 45 -10.92 -0.16 -21.90
N LYS A 46 -11.37 0.20 -20.70
CA LYS A 46 -11.12 1.51 -20.11
C LYS A 46 -9.62 1.74 -19.86
N GLY A 47 -8.96 0.81 -19.21
CA GLY A 47 -7.52 0.94 -18.90
C GLY A 47 -6.65 0.95 -20.16
N PHE A 48 -7.04 0.24 -21.23
CA PHE A 48 -6.35 0.29 -22.51
C PHE A 48 -6.44 1.68 -23.17
N GLU A 49 -7.61 2.31 -23.11
CA GLU A 49 -7.77 3.70 -23.59
C GLU A 49 -6.96 4.68 -22.72
N ASP A 50 -7.00 4.54 -21.40
CA ASP A 50 -6.20 5.37 -20.49
C ASP A 50 -4.70 5.23 -20.80
N LEU A 51 -4.20 4.02 -21.03
CA LEU A 51 -2.79 3.78 -21.43
C LEU A 51 -2.45 4.42 -22.79
N LYS A 52 -3.40 4.47 -23.73
CA LYS A 52 -3.22 5.20 -24.99
C LYS A 52 -3.16 6.71 -24.78
N GLU A 53 -4.07 7.27 -23.97
CA GLU A 53 -4.08 8.69 -23.63
C GLU A 53 -2.79 9.12 -22.94
N MET A 54 -2.21 8.25 -22.13
CA MET A 54 -0.90 8.44 -21.50
C MET A 54 0.28 8.29 -22.48
N GLY A 55 0.05 7.84 -23.71
CA GLY A 55 1.10 7.59 -24.69
C GLY A 55 1.92 6.33 -24.45
N LEU A 56 1.47 5.46 -23.54
CA LEU A 56 2.11 4.17 -23.23
C LEU A 56 1.78 3.09 -24.27
N ILE A 57 0.68 3.25 -24.99
CA ILE A 57 0.30 2.41 -26.13
C ILE A 57 0.20 3.27 -27.38
N VAL A 58 1.02 2.98 -28.39
CA VAL A 58 1.06 3.67 -29.70
C VAL A 58 0.84 2.62 -30.79
N ASP A 59 -0.05 2.91 -31.75
CA ASP A 59 -0.40 1.99 -32.83
C ASP A 59 -0.79 0.57 -32.33
N ASN A 60 -1.51 0.50 -31.23
CA ASN A 60 -1.89 -0.73 -30.51
C ASN A 60 -0.71 -1.60 -30.07
N ARG A 61 0.45 -0.98 -29.84
CA ARG A 61 1.65 -1.65 -29.33
C ARG A 61 2.14 -0.95 -28.06
N PRO A 62 2.59 -1.69 -27.05
CA PRO A 62 3.18 -1.10 -25.88
C PRO A 62 4.51 -0.42 -26.24
N THR A 63 4.77 0.73 -25.65
CA THR A 63 6.06 1.40 -25.70
C THR A 63 7.05 0.74 -24.72
N GLU A 64 8.35 1.08 -24.82
CA GLU A 64 9.34 0.61 -23.83
C GLU A 64 8.99 1.06 -22.41
N GLU A 65 8.45 2.25 -22.27
CA GLU A 65 8.00 2.80 -20.99
C GLU A 65 6.80 2.01 -20.43
N CYS A 66 5.84 1.62 -21.25
CA CYS A 66 4.74 0.74 -20.88
C CYS A 66 5.26 -0.60 -20.35
N VAL A 67 6.20 -1.22 -21.03
CA VAL A 67 6.83 -2.50 -20.62
C VAL A 67 7.56 -2.32 -19.28
N GLN A 68 8.22 -1.19 -19.08
CA GLN A 68 8.92 -0.88 -17.83
C GLN A 68 7.94 -0.78 -16.64
N TYR A 69 6.83 -0.04 -16.77
CA TYR A 69 5.81 0.04 -15.72
C TYR A 69 5.12 -1.30 -15.50
N GLY A 70 4.87 -2.07 -16.56
CA GLY A 70 4.40 -3.45 -16.42
C GLY A 70 5.34 -4.30 -15.57
N ALA A 71 6.67 -4.16 -15.79
CA ALA A 71 7.67 -4.86 -14.98
C ALA A 71 7.67 -4.42 -13.51
N TYR A 72 7.50 -3.13 -13.21
CA TYR A 72 7.40 -2.63 -11.82
C TYR A 72 6.17 -3.20 -11.11
N LEU A 73 5.04 -3.24 -11.81
CA LEU A 73 3.80 -3.80 -11.27
C LEU A 73 3.92 -5.31 -11.05
N LYS A 74 4.61 -6.02 -11.93
CA LYS A 74 4.94 -7.43 -11.76
C LYS A 74 5.82 -7.66 -10.54
N GLU A 75 6.88 -6.86 -10.36
CA GLU A 75 7.74 -6.92 -9.17
C GLU A 75 6.92 -6.67 -7.89
N TYR A 76 5.99 -5.72 -7.92
CA TYR A 76 5.07 -5.48 -6.81
C TYR A 76 4.23 -6.72 -6.51
N HIS A 77 3.56 -7.27 -7.52
CA HIS A 77 2.66 -8.41 -7.35
C HIS A 77 3.37 -9.67 -6.85
N GLU A 78 4.55 -9.99 -7.39
CA GLU A 78 5.32 -11.18 -7.04
C GLU A 78 6.09 -11.08 -5.71
N ALA A 79 6.04 -9.93 -5.05
CA ALA A 79 6.76 -9.71 -3.81
C ALA A 79 6.24 -10.60 -2.66
N ASN A 80 7.16 -11.04 -1.81
CA ASN A 80 6.80 -11.82 -0.62
C ASN A 80 6.13 -10.99 0.47
N TYR A 81 6.37 -9.67 0.47
CA TYR A 81 5.87 -8.74 1.46
C TYR A 81 5.24 -7.54 0.78
N HIS A 82 4.08 -7.15 1.28
CA HIS A 82 3.44 -5.91 0.92
C HIS A 82 3.14 -5.13 2.19
N CYS A 83 3.44 -3.84 2.18
CA CYS A 83 3.15 -2.94 3.28
C CYS A 83 2.22 -1.84 2.78
N GLN A 84 1.22 -1.49 3.58
CA GLN A 84 0.42 -0.31 3.35
C GLN A 84 0.55 0.63 4.55
N ILE A 85 0.84 1.90 4.25
CA ILE A 85 0.96 2.97 5.23
C ILE A 85 -0.24 3.88 5.05
N ASP A 86 -1.02 3.99 6.12
CA ASP A 86 -2.37 4.55 6.09
C ASP A 86 -3.21 3.89 4.99
N HIS A 87 -3.83 4.66 4.11
CA HIS A 87 -4.55 4.15 2.95
C HIS A 87 -3.95 4.64 1.62
N LEU A 88 -2.92 5.49 1.69
CA LEU A 88 -2.40 6.22 0.54
C LEU A 88 -1.19 5.55 -0.12
N LEU A 89 -0.40 4.84 0.67
CA LEU A 89 0.89 4.33 0.21
C LEU A 89 0.96 2.83 0.38
N SER A 90 1.14 2.12 -0.71
CA SER A 90 1.40 0.68 -0.73
C SER A 90 2.76 0.42 -1.35
N TYR A 91 3.59 -0.42 -0.73
CA TYR A 91 4.89 -0.76 -1.29
C TYR A 91 5.27 -2.21 -1.02
N ALA A 92 6.10 -2.74 -1.91
CA ALA A 92 6.71 -4.06 -1.81
C ALA A 92 8.22 -3.92 -1.72
N PRO A 93 8.84 -4.22 -0.56
CA PRO A 93 10.29 -4.12 -0.39
C PRO A 93 11.01 -5.34 -0.97
N GLY A 94 12.26 -5.15 -1.38
CA GLY A 94 13.17 -6.24 -1.76
C GLY A 94 12.76 -6.98 -3.02
N VAL A 95 12.19 -6.29 -4.00
CA VAL A 95 11.63 -6.87 -5.23
C VAL A 95 12.67 -7.32 -6.25
N ASP A 96 13.91 -6.89 -6.13
CA ASP A 96 15.01 -7.30 -7.01
C ASP A 96 15.82 -8.47 -6.44
N GLU A 97 16.66 -9.10 -7.25
CA GLU A 97 17.53 -10.21 -6.87
C GLU A 97 18.40 -9.90 -5.63
N PHE A 98 18.85 -8.65 -5.50
CA PHE A 98 19.70 -8.20 -4.38
C PHE A 98 18.90 -7.64 -3.19
N LYS A 99 17.57 -7.66 -3.25
CA LYS A 99 16.65 -7.11 -2.24
C LYS A 99 16.92 -5.63 -1.88
N ARG A 100 17.32 -4.84 -2.87
CA ARG A 100 17.69 -3.42 -2.69
C ARG A 100 16.66 -2.45 -3.24
N MET A 101 15.73 -2.93 -4.03
CA MET A 101 14.71 -2.11 -4.67
C MET A 101 13.35 -2.35 -4.03
N ALA A 102 12.50 -1.35 -4.08
CA ALA A 102 11.09 -1.43 -3.71
C ALA A 102 10.22 -0.98 -4.89
N ALA A 103 9.11 -1.65 -5.11
CA ALA A 103 8.04 -1.18 -5.97
C ALA A 103 7.00 -0.45 -5.10
N ILE A 104 6.53 0.69 -5.56
CA ILE A 104 5.76 1.65 -4.75
C ILE A 104 4.53 2.06 -5.55
N ILE A 105 3.36 2.01 -4.91
CA ILE A 105 2.10 2.51 -5.45
C ILE A 105 1.53 3.52 -4.45
N MET A 106 1.38 4.76 -4.87
CA MET A 106 0.87 5.84 -4.03
C MET A 106 -0.40 6.42 -4.64
N GLU A 107 -1.47 6.48 -3.86
CA GLU A 107 -2.68 7.20 -4.22
C GLU A 107 -2.42 8.70 -4.08
N VAL A 108 -2.53 9.44 -5.18
CA VAL A 108 -2.23 10.88 -5.23
C VAL A 108 -3.46 11.72 -5.49
N GLY A 109 -4.60 11.09 -5.72
CA GLY A 109 -5.89 11.72 -5.95
C GLY A 109 -6.98 10.68 -6.21
N ASP A 110 -8.21 11.14 -6.41
CA ASP A 110 -9.34 10.27 -6.72
C ASP A 110 -9.09 9.46 -7.99
N ASN A 111 -9.01 8.14 -7.87
CA ASN A 111 -8.63 7.20 -8.94
C ASN A 111 -7.31 7.58 -9.64
N GLN A 112 -6.33 8.10 -8.89
CA GLN A 112 -5.01 8.50 -9.40
C GLN A 112 -3.92 7.84 -8.57
N PHE A 113 -3.13 7.00 -9.21
CA PHE A 113 -2.07 6.20 -8.59
C PHE A 113 -0.74 6.45 -9.25
N GLN A 114 0.25 6.79 -8.48
CA GLN A 114 1.64 6.91 -8.93
C GLN A 114 2.34 5.56 -8.72
N LEU A 115 2.86 4.97 -9.80
CA LEU A 115 3.66 3.75 -9.75
C LEU A 115 5.13 4.11 -9.94
N ASP A 116 5.96 3.73 -8.98
CA ASP A 116 7.40 4.01 -8.98
C ASP A 116 8.21 2.79 -8.51
N ARG A 117 9.51 2.86 -8.78
CA ARG A 117 10.52 1.92 -8.29
C ARG A 117 11.70 2.69 -7.73
N ALA A 118 12.04 2.44 -6.48
CA ALA A 118 13.11 3.16 -5.80
C ALA A 118 14.03 2.21 -5.01
N GLY A 119 15.20 2.70 -4.63
CA GLY A 119 16.04 1.99 -3.67
C GLY A 119 15.34 1.85 -2.32
N SER A 120 15.25 0.62 -1.78
CA SER A 120 14.53 0.36 -0.52
C SER A 120 15.01 1.24 0.64
N ALA A 121 16.33 1.45 0.77
CA ALA A 121 16.88 2.29 1.81
C ALA A 121 16.53 3.78 1.64
N VAL A 122 16.51 4.26 0.39
CA VAL A 122 16.14 5.65 0.08
C VAL A 122 14.66 5.87 0.37
N PHE A 123 13.83 4.92 -0.03
CA PHE A 123 12.39 5.00 0.22
C PHE A 123 12.06 4.92 1.71
N LEU A 124 12.74 4.04 2.47
CA LEU A 124 12.57 3.96 3.92
C LEU A 124 12.97 5.28 4.61
N ALA A 125 14.08 5.91 4.20
CA ALA A 125 14.48 7.21 4.73
C ALA A 125 13.42 8.30 4.45
N PHE A 126 12.83 8.30 3.26
CA PHE A 126 11.73 9.18 2.89
C PHE A 126 10.48 8.95 3.78
N LEU A 127 10.11 7.69 4.03
CA LEU A 127 9.00 7.35 4.93
C LEU A 127 9.23 7.85 6.36
N MET A 128 10.45 7.68 6.88
CA MET A 128 10.81 8.16 8.22
C MET A 128 10.79 9.70 8.31
N GLU A 129 11.09 10.40 7.21
CA GLU A 129 10.99 11.86 7.15
C GLU A 129 9.52 12.32 7.10
N MET A 130 8.68 11.62 6.32
CA MET A 130 7.25 11.93 6.24
C MET A 130 6.47 11.59 7.52
N HIS A 131 6.92 10.58 8.26
CA HIS A 131 6.27 10.08 9.46
C HIS A 131 7.24 10.06 10.64
N PRO A 132 7.43 11.20 11.32
CA PRO A 132 8.40 11.32 12.43
C PRO A 132 8.18 10.29 13.54
N VAL A 133 6.95 9.83 13.75
CA VAL A 133 6.62 8.78 14.72
C VAL A 133 7.43 7.50 14.51
N LEU A 134 7.81 7.18 13.28
CA LEU A 134 8.65 6.00 12.98
C LEU A 134 10.08 6.13 13.51
N GLN A 135 10.57 7.34 13.77
CA GLN A 135 11.91 7.57 14.32
C GLN A 135 11.95 7.31 15.82
N GLU A 136 10.81 7.29 16.47
CA GLU A 136 10.70 7.09 17.93
C GLU A 136 10.45 5.62 18.29
N VAL A 137 10.27 4.74 17.28
CA VAL A 137 10.03 3.31 17.50
C VAL A 137 11.28 2.61 17.99
N ASP A 138 11.25 2.09 19.22
CA ASP A 138 12.31 1.23 19.78
C ASP A 138 11.84 -0.23 19.76
N ASP A 139 12.43 -1.05 18.90
CA ASP A 139 12.10 -2.47 18.74
C ASP A 139 12.66 -3.36 19.87
N THR A 140 13.46 -2.79 20.77
CA THR A 140 14.02 -3.52 21.92
C THR A 140 13.02 -3.68 23.06
N ILE A 141 11.97 -2.86 23.12
CA ILE A 141 10.93 -2.92 24.15
C ILE A 141 9.89 -3.99 23.76
N LYS A 142 9.84 -5.08 24.52
CA LYS A 142 9.00 -6.25 24.21
C LYS A 142 7.82 -6.45 25.16
N ASP A 143 7.68 -5.62 26.18
CA ASP A 143 6.64 -5.78 27.19
C ASP A 143 5.33 -5.13 26.75
N TYR A 144 4.34 -5.99 26.38
CA TYR A 144 2.99 -5.53 26.12
C TYR A 144 2.26 -5.27 27.43
N ILE A 145 1.79 -4.05 27.61
CA ILE A 145 0.81 -3.77 28.68
C ILE A 145 -0.55 -4.30 28.22
N HIS A 146 -1.01 -5.36 28.85
CA HIS A 146 -2.33 -5.93 28.59
C HIS A 146 -3.42 -4.91 28.96
N SER A 147 -3.94 -4.18 28.00
CA SER A 147 -5.19 -3.46 28.17
C SER A 147 -6.08 -3.76 26.99
N GLN A 148 -7.23 -4.37 27.24
CA GLN A 148 -8.30 -4.43 26.26
C GLN A 148 -8.78 -3.00 26.01
N TRP A 149 -8.33 -2.42 24.91
CA TRP A 149 -8.96 -1.25 24.36
C TRP A 149 -9.97 -1.75 23.34
N GLU A 150 -11.22 -1.38 23.53
CA GLU A 150 -12.21 -1.59 22.48
C GLU A 150 -11.76 -0.80 21.25
N GLU A 151 -11.83 -1.41 20.08
CA GLU A 151 -11.44 -0.83 18.79
C GLU A 151 -12.05 0.55 18.58
N GLU A 152 -13.32 0.73 18.99
CA GLU A 152 -14.04 2.01 18.95
C GLU A 152 -13.41 3.11 19.81
N ALA A 153 -12.88 2.75 20.98
CA ALA A 153 -12.23 3.71 21.86
C ALA A 153 -10.89 4.17 21.27
N PHE A 154 -10.16 3.25 20.63
CA PHE A 154 -8.90 3.52 19.98
C PHE A 154 -9.08 4.35 18.70
N MET A 155 -10.07 4.02 17.87
CA MET A 155 -10.43 4.80 16.69
C MET A 155 -10.87 6.22 17.05
N ARG A 156 -11.59 6.41 18.17
CA ARG A 156 -11.91 7.75 18.69
C ARG A 156 -10.67 8.53 19.10
N LEU A 157 -9.67 7.86 19.65
CA LEU A 157 -8.39 8.48 20.01
C LEU A 157 -7.63 8.95 18.78
N ILE A 158 -7.56 8.14 17.72
CA ILE A 158 -6.94 8.51 16.44
C ILE A 158 -7.64 9.73 15.83
N VAL A 159 -8.97 9.74 15.78
CA VAL A 159 -9.74 10.87 15.25
C VAL A 159 -9.54 12.13 16.11
N HIS A 160 -9.35 11.98 17.42
CA HIS A 160 -9.13 13.11 18.33
C HIS A 160 -7.74 13.73 18.17
N HIS A 161 -6.70 12.91 17.98
CA HIS A 161 -5.32 13.39 17.87
C HIS A 161 -4.92 13.84 16.45
N GLY A 162 -5.74 13.54 15.45
CA GLY A 162 -5.46 13.90 14.07
C GLY A 162 -4.43 12.98 13.39
N ASN A 163 -4.28 13.17 12.08
CA ASN A 163 -3.43 12.29 11.25
C ASN A 163 -1.92 12.49 11.47
N GLU A 164 -1.50 13.58 12.06
CA GLU A 164 -0.07 13.89 12.24
C GLU A 164 0.58 13.10 13.39
N GLU A 165 -0.24 12.63 14.35
CA GLU A 165 0.22 11.93 15.56
C GLU A 165 -0.07 10.42 15.53
N ALA A 166 -0.71 9.94 14.48
CA ALA A 166 -1.05 8.53 14.31
C ALA A 166 -0.62 8.00 12.94
N LEU A 167 -0.16 6.76 12.91
CA LEU A 167 0.26 6.07 11.69
C LEU A 167 -0.22 4.63 11.73
N ARG A 168 -0.99 4.20 10.73
CA ARG A 168 -1.41 2.82 10.57
C ARG A 168 -0.54 2.12 9.54
N ILE A 169 0.03 0.97 9.92
CA ILE A 169 0.82 0.12 9.04
C ILE A 169 0.16 -1.24 8.96
N ARG A 170 -0.18 -1.67 7.74
CA ARG A 170 -0.63 -3.03 7.43
C ARG A 170 0.45 -3.75 6.67
N ILE A 171 0.76 -4.99 7.08
CA ILE A 171 1.76 -5.84 6.43
C ILE A 171 1.09 -7.15 6.03
N ASN A 172 1.15 -7.48 4.76
CA ASN A 172 0.74 -8.77 4.22
C ASN A 172 2.00 -9.54 3.83
N GLU A 173 2.23 -10.70 4.47
CA GLU A 173 3.28 -11.62 4.11
C GLU A 173 2.65 -12.84 3.43
N PHE A 174 3.18 -13.23 2.27
CA PHE A 174 2.71 -14.39 1.55
C PHE A 174 2.68 -15.64 2.48
N SER A 175 1.50 -16.21 2.68
CA SER A 175 1.23 -17.36 3.58
C SER A 175 1.13 -17.10 5.09
N LYS A 176 1.13 -15.85 5.56
CA LYS A 176 0.89 -15.50 6.96
C LYS A 176 -0.28 -14.54 7.13
N ASP A 177 -0.76 -14.42 8.37
CA ASP A 177 -1.81 -13.45 8.71
C ASP A 177 -1.30 -12.01 8.50
N THR A 178 -2.20 -11.17 8.00
CA THR A 178 -1.92 -9.74 7.85
C THR A 178 -1.70 -9.12 9.24
N GLN A 179 -0.59 -8.42 9.41
CA GLN A 179 -0.36 -7.57 10.57
C GLN A 179 -1.01 -6.20 10.35
N ASP A 180 -1.64 -5.68 11.37
CA ASP A 180 -2.30 -4.38 11.35
C ASP A 180 -1.96 -3.65 12.64
N ILE A 181 -1.09 -2.64 12.53
CA ILE A 181 -0.47 -1.97 13.66
C ILE A 181 -0.71 -0.47 13.52
N ILE A 182 -1.11 0.16 14.63
CA ILE A 182 -1.25 1.61 14.71
C ILE A 182 -0.24 2.13 15.73
N TYR A 183 0.56 3.10 15.31
CA TYR A 183 1.41 3.91 16.16
C TYR A 183 0.71 5.22 16.48
N LEU A 184 0.77 5.65 17.73
CA LEU A 184 0.13 6.86 18.20
C LEU A 184 0.98 7.51 19.27
N THR A 185 1.31 8.79 19.10
CA THR A 185 1.87 9.63 20.16
C THR A 185 0.73 10.30 20.94
N SER A 186 0.68 10.08 22.24
CA SER A 186 -0.30 10.69 23.14
C SER A 186 0.32 10.98 24.50
N ASP A 187 0.10 12.17 25.06
CA ASP A 187 0.64 12.61 26.35
C ASP A 187 2.19 12.46 26.46
N HIS A 188 2.89 12.72 25.38
CA HIS A 188 4.35 12.55 25.24
C HIS A 188 4.85 11.09 25.30
N HIS A 189 3.95 10.11 25.11
CA HIS A 189 4.28 8.69 25.03
C HIS A 189 3.93 8.15 23.65
N LEU A 190 4.80 7.28 23.12
CA LEU A 190 4.56 6.54 21.90
C LEU A 190 3.94 5.18 22.23
N TYR A 191 2.79 4.93 21.65
CA TYR A 191 2.05 3.68 21.80
C TYR A 191 2.03 2.91 20.49
N GLU A 192 2.19 1.60 20.59
CA GLU A 192 1.90 0.66 19.51
C GLU A 192 0.63 -0.12 19.87
N TYR A 193 -0.30 -0.18 18.95
CA TYR A 193 -1.52 -0.96 19.09
C TYR A 193 -1.61 -2.00 17.97
N ASP A 194 -1.63 -3.28 18.34
CA ASP A 194 -1.89 -4.40 17.44
C ASP A 194 -3.40 -4.61 17.34
N VAL A 195 -3.98 -4.24 16.19
CA VAL A 195 -5.43 -4.30 15.94
C VAL A 195 -5.94 -5.75 16.01
N SER A 196 -5.16 -6.70 15.49
CA SER A 196 -5.55 -8.10 15.44
C SER A 196 -5.60 -8.74 16.83
N LYS A 197 -4.69 -8.33 17.72
CA LYS A 197 -4.61 -8.86 19.08
C LYS A 197 -5.36 -8.00 20.09
N GLN A 198 -5.79 -6.81 19.71
CA GLN A 198 -6.37 -5.81 20.61
C GLN A 198 -5.46 -5.49 21.82
N MET A 199 -4.15 -5.40 21.54
CA MET A 199 -3.12 -5.18 22.58
C MET A 199 -2.35 -3.91 22.28
N ARG A 200 -2.03 -3.16 23.32
CA ARG A 200 -1.15 -1.98 23.23
C ARG A 200 0.11 -2.15 24.05
N ARG A 201 1.17 -1.47 23.65
CA ARG A 201 2.39 -1.24 24.44
C ARG A 201 2.84 0.21 24.32
N SER A 202 3.52 0.73 25.35
CA SER A 202 4.36 1.91 25.22
C SER A 202 5.72 1.48 24.69
N ILE A 203 6.25 2.20 23.71
CA ILE A 203 7.53 1.89 23.04
C ILE A 203 8.56 3.01 23.15
N ASP A 204 8.23 4.08 23.87
CA ASP A 204 9.19 5.12 24.22
C ASP A 204 10.07 4.65 25.41
N SER A 205 11.34 4.93 25.33
CA SER A 205 12.26 4.76 26.46
C SER A 205 11.92 5.81 27.54
N GLU A 206 11.77 5.37 28.80
CA GLU A 206 11.71 6.28 29.96
C GLU A 206 12.93 7.22 30.02
#